data_61dc470a58cb7535c037a3ae52e54b6b
#
_entry.id   61dc470a58cb7535c037a3ae52e54b6b
#
_cell.length_a   1.000
_cell.length_b   1.000
_cell.length_c   1.000
_cell.angle_alpha   90.00
_cell.angle_beta   90.00
_cell.angle_gamma   90.00
#
_symmetry.space_group_name_H-M   'P 1'
#
loop_
_entity.id
_entity.type
_entity.pdbx_description
1 polymer ?
#
loop_
_entity_poly.entity_id
_entity_poly.type
_entity_poly.pdbx_seq_one_letter_code
_entity_poly.pdbx_strand_id
1 'polypeptide(L)'
;LYVMGHYIEAGVAYYQTTHYRKALDIAKKMGDCIDANFGPEDKKMHGYPGHPEIELALAKLADESGDVKYTRVAKYMIDQRGTRPNNFFEEQLKNVQAKKIEDPYYSDASQPDPEPSYFQNDVPVREMTSVEGHAVRMVYLLTGMAHVARQTGDESLFAASQRLWEDVTRRQMY
;
A
#
# COMPACT_ATOMS: atom_id res chain seq x y z
N LEU A 1 6.12 -6.51 3.81
CA LEU A 1 5.86 -5.74 2.59
C LEU A 1 6.70 -4.45 2.54
N TYR A 2 6.80 -3.65 3.60
CA TYR A 2 7.54 -2.38 3.62
C TYR A 2 8.99 -2.52 3.08
N VAL A 3 9.79 -3.42 3.66
CA VAL A 3 11.17 -3.68 3.23
C VAL A 3 11.22 -4.20 1.78
N MET A 4 10.27 -5.05 1.39
CA MET A 4 10.19 -5.53 -0.01
C MET A 4 9.93 -4.38 -0.99
N GLY A 5 9.11 -3.40 -0.62
CA GLY A 5 8.87 -2.22 -1.42
C GLY A 5 10.16 -1.46 -1.71
N HIS A 6 10.93 -1.14 -0.68
CA HIS A 6 12.22 -0.47 -0.85
C HIS A 6 13.22 -1.27 -1.70
N TYR A 7 13.25 -2.59 -1.57
CA TYR A 7 14.10 -3.41 -2.44
C TYR A 7 13.62 -3.40 -3.91
N ILE A 8 12.31 -3.40 -4.15
CA ILE A 8 11.75 -3.27 -5.49
C ILE A 8 12.13 -1.90 -6.09
N GLU A 9 11.92 -0.80 -5.34
CA GLU A 9 12.30 0.54 -5.80
C GLU A 9 13.80 0.65 -6.10
N ALA A 10 14.64 0.14 -5.20
CA ALA A 10 16.09 0.11 -5.41
C ALA A 10 16.48 -0.69 -6.66
N GLY A 11 15.84 -1.85 -6.88
CA GLY A 11 16.07 -2.68 -8.06
C GLY A 11 15.67 -1.99 -9.36
N VAL A 12 14.51 -1.31 -9.36
CA VAL A 12 14.04 -0.51 -10.50
C VAL A 12 14.99 0.66 -10.77
N ALA A 13 15.32 1.47 -9.75
CA ALA A 13 16.21 2.62 -9.89
C ALA A 13 17.63 2.21 -10.36
N TYR A 14 18.15 1.11 -9.82
CA TYR A 14 19.45 0.58 -10.26
C TYR A 14 19.42 0.13 -11.71
N TYR A 15 18.33 -0.56 -12.12
CA TYR A 15 18.18 -0.94 -13.53
C TYR A 15 18.07 0.28 -14.46
N GLN A 16 17.27 1.28 -14.10
CA GLN A 16 17.12 2.51 -14.88
C GLN A 16 18.45 3.24 -15.10
N THR A 17 19.34 3.19 -14.10
CA THR A 17 20.64 3.89 -14.14
C THR A 17 21.71 3.08 -14.88
N THR A 18 21.72 1.76 -14.68
CA THR A 18 22.85 0.90 -15.10
C THR A 18 22.50 -0.06 -16.24
N HIS A 19 21.22 -0.24 -16.53
CA HIS A 19 20.69 -1.28 -17.41
C HIS A 19 21.04 -2.72 -16.99
N TYR A 20 21.42 -2.92 -15.71
CA TYR A 20 21.77 -4.24 -15.18
C TYR A 20 20.52 -5.08 -14.93
N ARG A 21 20.19 -5.91 -15.90
CA ARG A 21 18.94 -6.68 -15.98
C ARG A 21 18.64 -7.51 -14.73
N LYS A 22 19.64 -8.10 -14.10
CA LYS A 22 19.47 -8.93 -12.91
C LYS A 22 18.81 -8.19 -11.74
N ALA A 23 19.03 -6.87 -11.61
CA ALA A 23 18.38 -6.07 -10.57
C ALA A 23 16.85 -6.03 -10.78
N LEU A 24 16.42 -5.76 -12.01
CA LEU A 24 15.00 -5.77 -12.36
C LEU A 24 14.39 -7.18 -12.21
N ASP A 25 15.12 -8.23 -12.59
CA ASP A 25 14.64 -9.60 -12.45
C ASP A 25 14.43 -10.01 -10.98
N ILE A 26 15.26 -9.50 -10.05
CA ILE A 26 15.08 -9.69 -8.61
C ILE A 26 13.83 -8.92 -8.13
N ALA A 27 13.69 -7.66 -8.53
CA ALA A 27 12.50 -6.86 -8.20
C ALA A 27 11.22 -7.52 -8.70
N LYS A 28 11.22 -8.05 -9.92
CA LYS A 28 10.09 -8.81 -10.48
C LYS A 28 9.75 -10.05 -9.65
N LYS A 29 10.72 -10.84 -9.20
CA LYS A 29 10.46 -12.00 -8.34
C LYS A 29 9.79 -11.62 -7.02
N MET A 30 10.16 -10.46 -6.45
CA MET A 30 9.50 -9.93 -5.26
C MET A 30 8.05 -9.52 -5.57
N GLY A 31 7.83 -8.79 -6.66
CA GLY A 31 6.49 -8.43 -7.12
C GLY A 31 5.61 -9.66 -7.43
N ASP A 32 6.18 -10.69 -8.06
CA ASP A 32 5.51 -11.96 -8.35
C ASP A 32 5.08 -12.68 -7.06
N CYS A 33 5.94 -12.67 -6.04
CA CYS A 33 5.61 -13.23 -4.73
C CYS A 33 4.43 -12.48 -4.09
N ILE A 34 4.39 -11.16 -4.21
CA ILE A 34 3.29 -10.34 -3.69
C ILE A 34 2.00 -10.61 -4.46
N ASP A 35 2.04 -10.60 -5.79
CA ASP A 35 0.87 -10.91 -6.64
C ASP A 35 0.33 -12.32 -6.39
N ALA A 36 1.19 -13.30 -6.14
CA ALA A 36 0.77 -14.66 -5.83
C ALA A 36 0.05 -14.79 -4.48
N ASN A 37 0.35 -13.91 -3.52
CA ASN A 37 -0.14 -14.03 -2.14
C ASN A 37 -1.22 -13.02 -1.77
N PHE A 38 -1.36 -11.90 -2.47
CA PHE A 38 -2.34 -10.85 -2.18
C PHE A 38 -3.31 -10.64 -3.34
N GLY A 39 -4.59 -10.47 -3.03
CA GLY A 39 -5.61 -10.26 -4.04
C GLY A 39 -7.01 -10.60 -3.56
N PRO A 40 -8.03 -10.43 -4.42
CA PRO A 40 -9.42 -10.74 -4.09
C PRO A 40 -9.77 -12.22 -4.13
N GLU A 41 -8.86 -13.08 -4.63
CA GLU A 41 -9.12 -14.51 -4.80
C GLU A 41 -9.09 -15.24 -3.45
N ASP A 42 -10.00 -16.19 -3.21
CA ASP A 42 -10.21 -16.91 -1.95
C ASP A 42 -8.94 -17.50 -1.29
N LYS A 43 -7.95 -17.83 -2.12
CA LYS A 43 -6.69 -18.45 -1.64
C LYS A 43 -5.61 -17.42 -1.30
N LYS A 44 -5.86 -16.14 -1.56
CA LYS A 44 -4.93 -15.05 -1.29
C LYS A 44 -5.28 -14.32 0.00
N MET A 45 -4.31 -13.60 0.53
CA MET A 45 -4.52 -12.70 1.66
C MET A 45 -5.33 -11.48 1.21
N HIS A 46 -6.42 -11.21 1.87
CA HIS A 46 -7.30 -10.08 1.62
C HIS A 46 -6.89 -8.92 2.52
N GLY A 47 -5.80 -8.24 2.17
CA GLY A 47 -5.26 -7.20 3.03
C GLY A 47 -4.33 -6.24 2.30
N TYR A 48 -3.73 -5.38 3.09
CA TYR A 48 -2.78 -4.36 2.67
C TYR A 48 -1.71 -4.16 3.75
N PRO A 49 -0.56 -3.53 3.44
CA PRO A 49 0.48 -3.29 4.45
C PRO A 49 0.03 -2.28 5.50
N GLY A 50 0.46 -2.47 6.75
CA GLY A 50 0.25 -1.46 7.80
C GLY A 50 0.95 -0.14 7.47
N HIS A 51 2.18 -0.20 6.92
CA HIS A 51 2.87 0.97 6.38
C HIS A 51 2.81 0.93 4.85
N PRO A 52 2.15 1.93 4.20
CA PRO A 52 2.19 2.08 2.75
C PRO A 52 3.64 2.25 2.25
N GLU A 53 3.96 1.63 1.18
CA GLU A 53 5.21 1.68 0.42
C GLU A 53 5.12 0.76 -0.79
N ILE A 54 4.64 -0.46 -0.56
CA ILE A 54 4.61 -1.50 -1.59
C ILE A 54 3.73 -1.11 -2.78
N GLU A 55 2.69 -0.32 -2.57
CA GLU A 55 1.78 0.16 -3.60
C GLU A 55 2.53 1.05 -4.60
N LEU A 56 3.38 1.96 -4.10
CA LEU A 56 4.25 2.79 -4.92
C LEU A 56 5.30 1.96 -5.66
N ALA A 57 5.96 1.07 -4.95
CA ALA A 57 7.01 0.22 -5.49
C ALA A 57 6.50 -0.67 -6.64
N LEU A 58 5.32 -1.29 -6.45
CA LEU A 58 4.67 -2.12 -7.46
C LEU A 58 4.25 -1.29 -8.68
N ALA A 59 3.75 -0.07 -8.49
CA ALA A 59 3.42 0.82 -9.60
C ALA A 59 4.68 1.18 -10.41
N LYS A 60 5.80 1.51 -9.77
CA LYS A 60 7.09 1.73 -10.46
C LYS A 60 7.58 0.48 -11.19
N LEU A 61 7.44 -0.69 -10.56
CA LEU A 61 7.80 -1.95 -11.19
C LEU A 61 6.95 -2.25 -12.43
N ALA A 62 5.66 -1.91 -12.39
CA ALA A 62 4.77 -2.04 -13.55
C ALA A 62 5.21 -1.15 -14.71
N ASP A 63 5.53 0.11 -14.45
CA ASP A 63 6.03 1.04 -15.47
C ASP A 63 7.31 0.50 -16.13
N GLU A 64 8.25 -0.01 -15.35
CA GLU A 64 9.54 -0.46 -15.86
C GLU A 64 9.49 -1.82 -16.55
N SER A 65 8.65 -2.74 -16.05
CA SER A 65 8.55 -4.09 -16.60
C SER A 65 7.52 -4.23 -17.71
N GLY A 66 6.56 -3.28 -17.82
CA GLY A 66 5.39 -3.36 -18.70
C GLY A 66 4.33 -4.37 -18.23
N ASP A 67 4.44 -4.93 -17.04
CA ASP A 67 3.54 -5.96 -16.53
C ASP A 67 2.47 -5.37 -15.61
N VAL A 68 1.25 -5.28 -16.14
CA VAL A 68 0.09 -4.66 -15.46
C VAL A 68 -0.39 -5.40 -14.21
N LYS A 69 0.06 -6.63 -13.98
CA LYS A 69 -0.31 -7.38 -12.75
C LYS A 69 0.13 -6.64 -11.49
N TYR A 70 1.28 -5.96 -11.53
CA TYR A 70 1.79 -5.20 -10.39
C TYR A 70 0.92 -3.97 -10.09
N THR A 71 0.43 -3.27 -11.12
CA THR A 71 -0.57 -2.20 -10.94
C THR A 71 -1.86 -2.75 -10.34
N ARG A 72 -2.32 -3.93 -10.80
CA ARG A 72 -3.56 -4.54 -10.32
C ARG A 72 -3.49 -4.87 -8.83
N VAL A 73 -2.41 -5.47 -8.34
CA VAL A 73 -2.27 -5.79 -6.92
C VAL A 73 -2.05 -4.54 -6.07
N ALA A 74 -1.31 -3.54 -6.57
CA ALA A 74 -1.17 -2.24 -5.90
C ALA A 74 -2.54 -1.56 -5.75
N LYS A 75 -3.33 -1.51 -6.81
CA LYS A 75 -4.69 -0.97 -6.79
C LYS A 75 -5.58 -1.71 -5.80
N TYR A 76 -5.53 -3.04 -5.80
CA TYR A 76 -6.26 -3.86 -4.85
C TYR A 76 -5.95 -3.46 -3.40
N MET A 77 -4.68 -3.32 -3.02
CA MET A 77 -4.27 -2.94 -1.66
C MET A 77 -4.79 -1.53 -1.29
N ILE A 78 -4.71 -0.58 -2.22
CA ILE A 78 -5.25 0.77 -2.04
C ILE A 78 -6.77 0.72 -1.84
N ASP A 79 -7.48 -0.04 -2.66
CA ASP A 79 -8.95 -0.15 -2.62
C ASP A 79 -9.46 -0.87 -1.36
N GLN A 80 -8.65 -1.76 -0.78
CA GLN A 80 -8.98 -2.43 0.48
C GLN A 80 -8.80 -1.55 1.72
N ARG A 81 -7.94 -0.53 1.64
CA ARG A 81 -7.64 0.32 2.78
C ARG A 81 -8.87 1.12 3.21
N GLY A 82 -9.20 1.02 4.49
CA GLY A 82 -10.36 1.69 5.08
C GLY A 82 -11.71 1.04 4.81
N THR A 83 -11.77 -0.07 4.06
CA THR A 83 -13.02 -0.83 3.88
C THR A 83 -13.42 -1.60 5.15
N ARG A 84 -14.68 -2.02 5.21
CA ARG A 84 -15.20 -2.87 6.30
C ARG A 84 -15.73 -4.20 5.72
N PRO A 85 -15.46 -5.35 6.33
CA PRO A 85 -14.62 -5.51 7.53
C PRO A 85 -13.18 -5.04 7.32
N ASN A 86 -12.51 -4.62 8.40
CA ASN A 86 -11.12 -4.17 8.31
C ASN A 86 -10.17 -5.37 8.21
N ASN A 87 -9.89 -5.79 7.00
CA ASN A 87 -9.05 -6.97 6.73
C ASN A 87 -7.63 -6.85 7.29
N PHE A 88 -7.07 -5.64 7.35
CA PHE A 88 -5.76 -5.41 7.97
C PHE A 88 -5.80 -5.75 9.46
N PHE A 89 -6.77 -5.22 10.20
CA PHE A 89 -6.93 -5.45 11.63
C PHE A 89 -7.19 -6.93 11.93
N GLU A 90 -8.13 -7.54 11.22
CA GLU A 90 -8.47 -8.96 11.39
C GLU A 90 -7.29 -9.90 11.14
N GLU A 91 -6.47 -9.61 10.14
CA GLU A 91 -5.28 -10.40 9.83
C GLU A 91 -4.21 -10.25 10.92
N GLN A 92 -3.96 -9.04 11.42
CA GLN A 92 -3.03 -8.81 12.53
C GLN A 92 -3.51 -9.54 13.78
N LEU A 93 -4.79 -9.42 14.10
CA LEU A 93 -5.39 -10.10 15.25
C LEU A 93 -5.23 -11.63 15.18
N LYS A 94 -5.48 -12.23 14.02
CA LYS A 94 -5.23 -13.67 13.81
C LYS A 94 -3.77 -14.05 14.03
N ASN A 95 -2.84 -13.22 13.58
CA ASN A 95 -1.41 -13.48 13.74
C ASN A 95 -0.97 -13.38 15.20
N VAL A 96 -1.47 -12.41 15.97
CA VAL A 96 -1.23 -12.29 17.41
C VAL A 96 -1.82 -13.47 18.17
N GLN A 97 -3.07 -13.83 17.91
CA GLN A 97 -3.74 -14.98 18.54
C GLN A 97 -3.02 -16.30 18.23
N ALA A 98 -2.48 -16.44 17.03
CA ALA A 98 -1.66 -17.61 16.65
C ALA A 98 -0.23 -17.55 17.20
N LYS A 99 0.12 -16.53 17.99
CA LYS A 99 1.47 -16.27 18.55
C LYS A 99 2.58 -16.19 17.48
N LYS A 100 2.22 -15.76 16.29
CA LYS A 100 3.17 -15.56 15.18
C LYS A 100 3.92 -14.24 15.29
N ILE A 101 3.29 -13.24 15.92
CA ILE A 101 3.86 -11.92 16.21
C ILE A 101 3.49 -11.50 17.62
N GLU A 102 4.33 -10.71 18.24
CA GLU A 102 4.02 -9.97 19.45
C GLU A 102 3.80 -8.51 19.03
N ASP A 103 2.58 -8.01 19.21
CA ASP A 103 2.25 -6.64 18.89
C ASP A 103 1.41 -6.04 20.01
N PRO A 104 1.94 -5.02 20.72
CA PRO A 104 1.23 -4.41 21.84
C PRO A 104 -0.08 -3.72 21.43
N TYR A 105 -0.22 -3.30 20.16
CA TYR A 105 -1.45 -2.68 19.69
C TYR A 105 -2.59 -3.69 19.44
N TYR A 106 -2.26 -4.94 19.17
CA TYR A 106 -3.23 -6.00 18.87
C TYR A 106 -3.27 -7.11 19.93
N SER A 107 -2.72 -6.85 21.10
CA SER A 107 -2.67 -7.85 22.20
C SER A 107 -4.05 -8.15 22.79
N ASP A 108 -4.99 -7.25 22.68
CA ASP A 108 -6.36 -7.40 23.18
C ASP A 108 -7.37 -7.53 22.03
N ALA A 109 -7.79 -8.77 21.78
CA ALA A 109 -8.77 -9.11 20.76
C ALA A 109 -10.16 -8.50 20.96
N SER A 110 -10.45 -7.96 22.16
CA SER A 110 -11.72 -7.32 22.47
C SER A 110 -11.78 -5.84 22.09
N GLN A 111 -10.61 -5.24 21.77
CA GLN A 111 -10.55 -3.85 21.38
C GLN A 111 -10.80 -3.69 19.86
N PRO A 112 -11.61 -2.73 19.45
CA PRO A 112 -11.65 -2.31 18.05
C PRO A 112 -10.27 -1.80 17.64
N ASP A 113 -10.03 -1.66 16.32
CA ASP A 113 -8.80 -1.06 15.79
C ASP A 113 -8.47 0.22 16.59
N PRO A 114 -7.38 0.22 17.39
CA PRO A 114 -7.16 1.27 18.38
C PRO A 114 -6.84 2.63 17.76
N GLU A 115 -6.31 2.65 16.55
CA GLU A 115 -5.88 3.88 15.88
C GLU A 115 -6.06 3.80 14.35
N PRO A 116 -7.30 3.70 13.85
CA PRO A 116 -7.53 3.50 12.42
C PRO A 116 -6.97 4.65 11.57
N SER A 117 -7.06 5.90 12.03
CA SER A 117 -6.49 7.05 11.30
C SER A 117 -4.96 7.01 11.25
N TYR A 118 -4.29 6.46 12.27
CA TYR A 118 -2.82 6.30 12.26
C TYR A 118 -2.34 5.40 11.11
N PHE A 119 -3.13 4.40 10.75
CA PHE A 119 -2.87 3.48 9.65
C PHE A 119 -3.52 3.91 8.32
N GLN A 120 -4.17 5.08 8.28
CA GLN A 120 -4.95 5.57 7.13
C GLN A 120 -6.01 4.56 6.68
N ASN A 121 -6.72 3.96 7.63
CA ASN A 121 -7.72 2.92 7.38
C ASN A 121 -9.06 3.14 8.12
N ASP A 122 -9.31 4.35 8.55
CA ASP A 122 -10.56 4.79 9.17
C ASP A 122 -11.72 4.81 8.17
N VAL A 123 -11.46 5.31 6.97
CA VAL A 123 -12.40 5.33 5.85
C VAL A 123 -11.72 4.92 4.55
N PRO A 124 -12.47 4.46 3.53
CA PRO A 124 -11.92 4.19 2.20
C PRO A 124 -11.17 5.42 1.64
N VAL A 125 -10.06 5.19 0.96
CA VAL A 125 -9.18 6.28 0.48
C VAL A 125 -9.90 7.33 -0.37
N ARG A 126 -10.95 6.93 -1.11
CA ARG A 126 -11.75 7.86 -1.92
C ARG A 126 -12.68 8.75 -1.10
N GLU A 127 -12.96 8.36 0.13
CA GLU A 127 -13.85 9.09 1.06
C GLU A 127 -13.06 9.99 2.02
N MET A 128 -11.73 9.83 2.10
CA MET A 128 -10.89 10.69 2.93
C MET A 128 -11.01 12.15 2.51
N THR A 129 -11.30 13.03 3.45
CA THR A 129 -11.44 14.48 3.24
C THR A 129 -10.26 15.31 3.74
N SER A 130 -9.47 14.73 4.64
CA SER A 130 -8.27 15.31 5.26
C SER A 130 -7.18 14.27 5.40
N VAL A 131 -5.94 14.72 5.55
CA VAL A 131 -4.82 13.84 5.89
C VAL A 131 -4.73 13.72 7.41
N GLU A 132 -4.69 12.49 7.89
CA GLU A 132 -4.62 12.18 9.31
C GLU A 132 -3.58 11.09 9.59
N GLY A 133 -3.23 10.96 10.87
CA GLY A 133 -2.33 9.93 11.34
C GLY A 133 -0.86 10.21 11.03
N HIS A 134 -0.12 9.16 10.74
CA HIS A 134 1.33 9.25 10.55
C HIS A 134 1.69 9.87 9.19
N ALA A 135 2.35 11.04 9.22
CA ALA A 135 2.64 11.85 8.03
C ALA A 135 3.38 11.07 6.93
N VAL A 136 4.42 10.31 7.29
CA VAL A 136 5.21 9.53 6.31
C VAL A 136 4.35 8.49 5.61
N ARG A 137 3.53 7.74 6.37
CA ARG A 137 2.59 6.76 5.80
C ARG A 137 1.64 7.41 4.80
N MET A 138 1.10 8.56 5.16
CA MET A 138 0.14 9.27 4.31
C MET A 138 0.78 9.71 2.99
N VAL A 139 1.99 10.27 3.02
CA VAL A 139 2.67 10.71 1.79
C VAL A 139 3.05 9.53 0.89
N TYR A 140 3.49 8.41 1.47
CA TYR A 140 3.71 7.18 0.69
C TYR A 140 2.41 6.67 0.04
N LEU A 141 1.31 6.64 0.79
CA LEU A 141 0.01 6.25 0.26
C LEU A 141 -0.42 7.16 -0.90
N LEU A 142 -0.33 8.48 -0.73
CA LEU A 142 -0.66 9.46 -1.77
C LEU A 142 0.16 9.24 -3.05
N THR A 143 1.45 8.97 -2.90
CA THR A 143 2.33 8.71 -4.06
C THR A 143 1.90 7.43 -4.79
N GLY A 144 1.58 6.37 -4.05
CA GLY A 144 1.03 5.13 -4.61
C GLY A 144 -0.31 5.35 -5.32
N MET A 145 -1.23 6.06 -4.67
CA MET A 145 -2.54 6.41 -5.25
C MET A 145 -2.40 7.17 -6.57
N ALA A 146 -1.55 8.21 -6.62
CA ALA A 146 -1.33 9.02 -7.82
C ALA A 146 -0.75 8.18 -8.97
N HIS A 147 0.24 7.31 -8.69
CA HIS A 147 0.81 6.41 -9.68
C HIS A 147 -0.22 5.43 -10.23
N VAL A 148 -0.95 4.75 -9.36
CA VAL A 148 -1.98 3.78 -9.76
C VAL A 148 -3.11 4.47 -10.53
N ALA A 149 -3.57 5.64 -10.08
CA ALA A 149 -4.58 6.43 -10.79
C ALA A 149 -4.15 6.75 -12.23
N ARG A 150 -2.90 7.20 -12.42
CA ARG A 150 -2.31 7.47 -13.74
C ARG A 150 -2.27 6.21 -14.62
N GLN A 151 -1.84 5.07 -14.07
CA GLN A 151 -1.71 3.82 -14.82
C GLN A 151 -3.05 3.21 -15.23
N THR A 152 -4.08 3.42 -14.42
CA THR A 152 -5.41 2.81 -14.63
C THR A 152 -6.44 3.74 -15.23
N GLY A 153 -6.17 5.04 -15.31
CA GLY A 153 -7.16 6.05 -15.69
C GLY A 153 -8.29 6.21 -14.65
N ASP A 154 -8.06 5.83 -13.39
CA ASP A 154 -9.06 5.93 -12.31
C ASP A 154 -9.18 7.39 -11.84
N GLU A 155 -10.12 8.13 -12.45
CA GLU A 155 -10.36 9.54 -12.13
C GLU A 155 -10.80 9.75 -10.67
N SER A 156 -11.52 8.80 -10.10
CA SER A 156 -11.96 8.89 -8.70
C SER A 156 -10.79 8.79 -7.72
N LEU A 157 -9.83 7.92 -8.00
CA LEU A 157 -8.61 7.79 -7.22
C LEU A 157 -7.69 9.00 -7.42
N PHE A 158 -7.61 9.54 -8.65
CA PHE A 158 -6.87 10.75 -8.93
C PHE A 158 -7.44 11.96 -8.18
N ALA A 159 -8.77 12.16 -8.22
CA ALA A 159 -9.44 13.24 -7.50
C ALA A 159 -9.22 13.14 -5.98
N ALA A 160 -9.25 11.93 -5.41
CA ALA A 160 -8.92 11.70 -4.01
C ALA A 160 -7.47 12.08 -3.70
N SER A 161 -6.52 11.65 -4.53
CA SER A 161 -5.09 12.00 -4.37
C SER A 161 -4.87 13.51 -4.42
N GLN A 162 -5.50 14.20 -5.37
CA GLN A 162 -5.39 15.64 -5.52
C GLN A 162 -5.97 16.37 -4.30
N ARG A 163 -7.15 16.01 -3.84
CA ARG A 163 -7.79 16.61 -2.66
C ARG A 163 -6.91 16.48 -1.41
N LEU A 164 -6.38 15.30 -1.18
CA LEU A 164 -5.52 15.03 -0.02
C LEU A 164 -4.16 15.73 -0.15
N TRP A 165 -3.59 15.81 -1.36
CA TRP A 165 -2.37 16.59 -1.60
C TRP A 165 -2.57 18.09 -1.34
N GLU A 166 -3.72 18.65 -1.73
CA GLU A 166 -4.07 20.03 -1.41
C GLU A 166 -4.20 20.26 0.10
N ASP A 167 -4.75 19.29 0.84
CA ASP A 167 -4.81 19.36 2.29
C ASP A 167 -3.41 19.33 2.92
N VAL A 168 -2.52 18.44 2.48
CA VAL A 168 -1.11 18.44 2.91
C VAL A 168 -0.46 19.80 2.70
N THR A 169 -0.51 20.30 1.47
CA THR A 169 0.29 21.47 1.08
C THR A 169 -0.27 22.80 1.60
N ARG A 170 -1.58 22.88 1.85
CA ARG A 170 -2.23 24.13 2.28
C ARG A 170 -2.51 24.21 3.77
N ARG A 171 -2.59 23.08 4.47
CA ARG A 171 -3.03 23.04 5.87
C ARG A 171 -2.04 22.36 6.81
N GLN A 172 -1.21 21.42 6.31
CA GLN A 172 -0.36 20.58 7.15
C GLN A 172 1.14 20.94 7.03
N MET A 173 1.54 21.69 6.00
CA MET A 173 2.91 22.18 5.86
C MET A 173 3.02 23.61 6.40
N TYR A 174 4.04 23.86 7.21
CA TYR A 174 4.38 25.18 7.78
C TYR A 174 5.44 25.87 6.94
#